data_92b30ed5d239f58e73450c03762a71e0
#
_entry.id   92b30ed5d239f58e73450c03762a71e0
#
_cell.length_a   1.000
_cell.length_b   1.000
_cell.length_c   1.000
_cell.angle_alpha   90.00
_cell.angle_beta   90.00
_cell.angle_gamma   90.00
#
_symmetry.space_group_name_H-M   'P 1'
#
loop_
_entity.id
_entity.type
_entity.pdbx_description
1 polymer ?
#
loop_
_entity_poly.entity_id
_entity_poly.type
_entity_poly.pdbx_seq_one_letter_code
_entity_poly.pdbx_strand_id
1 'polypeptide(L)'
;MTIHQSVLELIGNTPVVRAQHLDTGVCELFLKLENANPGGSVKDRIGLSMIEGAERAGKIKPGDTLVEGTAGNTGLGLALVAQQKGYRLVLVVPDKMSREKIFNLKAMGAEV
;
A
#
# COMPACT_ATOMS: atom_id res chain seq x y z
N MET A 1 17.14 -8.54 16.91
CA MET A 1 16.52 -8.71 15.56
C MET A 1 15.10 -9.21 15.72
N THR A 2 14.15 -8.56 15.10
CA THR A 2 12.73 -8.95 15.13
C THR A 2 12.41 -9.76 13.87
N ILE A 3 11.76 -10.91 14.04
CA ILE A 3 11.26 -11.72 12.93
C ILE A 3 9.76 -11.45 12.80
N HIS A 4 9.35 -10.92 11.66
CA HIS A 4 7.95 -10.66 11.35
C HIS A 4 7.32 -11.87 10.67
N GLN A 5 6.07 -12.17 10.99
CA GLN A 5 5.33 -13.29 10.41
C GLN A 5 4.69 -12.94 9.06
N SER A 6 4.48 -11.67 8.80
CA SER A 6 3.89 -11.16 7.57
C SER A 6 4.51 -9.82 7.19
N VAL A 7 4.62 -9.57 5.88
CA VAL A 7 5.02 -8.26 5.35
C VAL A 7 4.04 -7.16 5.78
N LEU A 8 2.80 -7.49 6.13
CA LEU A 8 1.81 -6.52 6.60
C LEU A 8 2.20 -5.87 7.92
N GLU A 9 2.98 -6.56 8.75
CA GLU A 9 3.51 -6.01 10.02
C GLU A 9 4.54 -4.90 9.80
N LEU A 10 5.08 -4.77 8.58
CA LEU A 10 6.01 -3.72 8.20
C LEU A 10 5.32 -2.45 7.72
N ILE A 11 4.00 -2.47 7.55
CA ILE A 11 3.23 -1.29 7.14
C ILE A 11 3.14 -0.32 8.31
N GLY A 12 3.52 0.91 8.05
CA GLY A 12 3.49 1.95 9.08
C GLY A 12 4.77 2.02 9.89
N ASN A 13 4.72 2.72 11.01
CA ASN A 13 5.88 3.00 11.86
C ASN A 13 7.12 3.47 11.06
N THR A 14 6.86 4.25 10.01
CA THR A 14 7.88 4.72 9.08
C THR A 14 8.84 5.70 9.75
N PRO A 15 10.13 5.68 9.38
CA PRO A 15 11.14 6.54 9.99
C PRO A 15 10.92 8.02 9.67
N VAL A 16 11.41 8.87 10.55
CA VAL A 16 11.43 10.33 10.38
C VAL A 16 12.88 10.81 10.35
N VAL A 17 13.21 11.63 9.38
CA VAL A 17 14.55 12.17 9.17
C VAL A 17 14.52 13.69 9.24
N ARG A 18 15.50 14.29 9.94
CA ARG A 18 15.70 15.73 9.89
C ARG A 18 16.39 16.12 8.59
N ALA A 19 15.85 17.10 7.86
CA ALA A 19 16.51 17.68 6.71
C ALA A 19 17.67 18.58 7.16
N GLN A 20 18.89 18.22 6.80
CA GLN A 20 20.10 18.91 7.26
C GLN A 20 20.68 19.91 6.25
N HIS A 21 20.39 19.71 4.97
CA HIS A 21 21.03 20.46 3.87
C HIS A 21 20.07 21.40 3.13
N LEU A 22 18.84 21.56 3.63
CA LEU A 22 17.89 22.51 3.12
C LEU A 22 17.87 23.76 4.03
N ASP A 23 17.87 24.93 3.42
CA ASP A 23 17.66 26.17 4.17
C ASP A 23 16.20 26.27 4.58
N THR A 24 15.95 26.11 5.87
CA THR A 24 14.62 26.17 6.47
C THR A 24 14.43 27.43 7.34
N GLY A 25 15.41 28.34 7.28
CA GLY A 25 15.44 29.53 8.15
C GLY A 25 15.54 29.12 9.62
N VAL A 26 14.66 29.66 10.47
CA VAL A 26 14.60 29.36 11.91
C VAL A 26 13.81 28.09 12.24
N CYS A 27 13.23 27.46 11.23
CA CYS A 27 12.39 26.27 11.40
C CYS A 27 13.20 24.98 11.26
N GLU A 28 12.78 23.94 11.96
CA GLU A 28 13.27 22.58 11.71
C GLU A 28 12.29 21.86 10.76
N LEU A 29 12.85 21.15 9.79
CA LEU A 29 12.10 20.33 8.84
C LEU A 29 12.36 18.85 9.08
N PHE A 30 11.31 18.09 9.28
CA PHE A 30 11.34 16.64 9.41
C PHE A 30 10.58 15.99 8.26
N LEU A 31 11.15 14.93 7.72
CA LEU A 31 10.58 14.16 6.60
C LEU A 31 10.16 12.79 7.12
N LYS A 32 8.88 12.49 7.08
CA LYS A 32 8.35 11.15 7.36
C LYS A 32 8.42 10.31 6.09
N LEU A 33 9.24 9.27 6.11
CA LEU A 33 9.56 8.49 4.92
C LEU A 33 8.53 7.40 4.65
N GLU A 34 7.40 7.77 4.08
CA GLU A 34 6.33 6.82 3.73
C GLU A 34 6.69 5.85 2.60
N ASN A 35 7.74 6.14 1.84
CA ASN A 35 8.32 5.19 0.89
C ASN A 35 8.98 3.97 1.55
N ALA A 36 9.19 4.00 2.86
CA ALA A 36 9.68 2.85 3.64
C ALA A 36 8.60 1.79 3.93
N ASN A 37 7.34 2.05 3.61
CA ASN A 37 6.33 0.99 3.61
C ASN A 37 6.68 -0.10 2.58
N PRO A 38 6.32 -1.36 2.80
CA PRO A 38 6.72 -2.48 1.93
C PRO A 38 6.24 -2.37 0.48
N GLY A 39 5.10 -1.73 0.22
CA GLY A 39 4.63 -1.41 -1.13
C GLY A 39 5.19 -0.09 -1.68
N GLY A 40 6.00 0.61 -0.91
CA GLY A 40 6.73 1.81 -1.33
C GLY A 40 5.98 3.13 -1.19
N SER A 41 4.82 3.17 -0.56
CA SER A 41 4.07 4.41 -0.37
C SER A 41 3.17 4.41 0.86
N VAL A 42 2.63 5.60 1.20
CA VAL A 42 1.61 5.76 2.25
C VAL A 42 0.33 4.95 1.99
N LYS A 43 0.09 4.55 0.76
CA LYS A 43 -1.13 3.83 0.35
C LYS A 43 -1.22 2.40 0.88
N ASP A 44 -0.12 1.83 1.31
CA ASP A 44 -0.13 0.55 2.02
C ASP A 44 -1.00 0.62 3.28
N ARG A 45 -0.93 1.75 4.00
CA ARG A 45 -1.78 2.02 5.18
C ARG A 45 -3.27 2.00 4.81
N ILE A 46 -3.61 2.61 3.68
CA ILE A 46 -5.00 2.66 3.19
C ILE A 46 -5.46 1.25 2.83
N GLY A 47 -4.67 0.50 2.08
CA GLY A 47 -4.98 -0.88 1.70
C GLY A 47 -5.26 -1.76 2.92
N LEU A 48 -4.40 -1.69 3.93
CA LEU A 48 -4.56 -2.44 5.17
C LEU A 48 -5.84 -2.01 5.92
N SER A 49 -6.02 -0.71 6.12
CA SER A 49 -7.16 -0.16 6.86
C SER A 49 -8.50 -0.48 6.20
N MET A 50 -8.59 -0.39 4.86
CA MET A 50 -9.81 -0.69 4.11
C MET A 50 -10.19 -2.16 4.25
N ILE A 51 -9.26 -3.06 4.00
CA ILE A 51 -9.54 -4.51 4.03
C ILE A 51 -9.85 -4.95 5.46
N GLU A 52 -9.03 -4.59 6.44
CA GLU A 52 -9.28 -4.96 7.83
C GLU A 52 -10.54 -4.32 8.40
N GLY A 53 -10.85 -3.09 8.00
CA GLY A 53 -12.10 -2.43 8.37
C GLY A 53 -13.32 -3.17 7.83
N ALA A 54 -13.27 -3.64 6.58
CA ALA A 54 -14.34 -4.42 5.98
C ALA A 54 -14.47 -5.83 6.62
N GLU A 55 -13.33 -6.45 6.97
CA GLU A 55 -13.32 -7.72 7.74
C GLU A 55 -14.00 -7.56 9.09
N ARG A 56 -13.60 -6.54 9.87
CA ARG A 56 -14.21 -6.26 11.19
C ARG A 56 -15.71 -5.98 11.10
N ALA A 57 -16.15 -5.36 10.01
CA ALA A 57 -17.57 -5.10 9.76
C ALA A 57 -18.33 -6.32 9.25
N GLY A 58 -17.68 -7.46 9.05
CA GLY A 58 -18.29 -8.68 8.53
C GLY A 58 -18.72 -8.59 7.07
N LYS A 59 -18.18 -7.62 6.30
CA LYS A 59 -18.56 -7.40 4.89
C LYS A 59 -17.81 -8.29 3.92
N ILE A 60 -16.62 -8.72 4.27
CA ILE A 60 -15.74 -9.55 3.45
C ILE A 60 -15.05 -10.60 4.31
N LYS A 61 -14.64 -11.69 3.67
CA LYS A 61 -13.84 -12.78 4.25
C LYS A 61 -12.81 -13.27 3.24
N PRO A 62 -11.69 -13.87 3.67
CA PRO A 62 -10.73 -14.48 2.78
C PRO A 62 -11.39 -15.38 1.72
N GLY A 63 -10.96 -15.28 0.47
CA GLY A 63 -11.56 -15.94 -0.69
C GLY A 63 -12.53 -15.06 -1.49
N ASP A 64 -13.04 -13.99 -0.91
CA ASP A 64 -13.91 -13.05 -1.62
C ASP A 64 -13.12 -12.26 -2.70
N THR A 65 -13.86 -11.72 -3.66
CA THR A 65 -13.31 -10.87 -4.71
C THR A 65 -13.54 -9.42 -4.37
N LEU A 66 -12.45 -8.65 -4.37
CA LEU A 66 -12.44 -7.21 -4.17
C LEU A 66 -12.29 -6.52 -5.52
N VAL A 67 -13.04 -5.44 -5.73
CA VAL A 67 -12.96 -4.63 -6.96
C VAL A 67 -12.72 -3.17 -6.58
N GLU A 68 -11.70 -2.56 -7.18
CA GLU A 68 -11.37 -1.16 -6.91
C GLU A 68 -10.98 -0.41 -8.20
N GLY A 69 -11.45 0.83 -8.32
CA GLY A 69 -11.02 1.77 -9.36
C GLY A 69 -9.85 2.60 -8.87
N THR A 70 -8.70 2.46 -9.49
CA THR A 70 -7.48 3.13 -9.03
C THR A 70 -6.61 3.60 -10.18
N ALA A 71 -5.93 4.72 -10.00
CA ALA A 71 -4.98 5.26 -10.98
C ALA A 71 -3.51 5.20 -10.48
N GLY A 72 -3.24 4.61 -9.32
CA GLY A 72 -1.90 4.70 -8.73
C GLY A 72 -1.62 3.77 -7.56
N ASN A 73 -0.93 4.31 -6.57
CA ASN A 73 -0.39 3.55 -5.43
C ASN A 73 -1.45 2.90 -4.53
N THR A 74 -2.69 3.36 -4.55
CA THR A 74 -3.79 2.71 -3.80
C THR A 74 -4.00 1.29 -4.29
N GLY A 75 -3.98 1.07 -5.61
CA GLY A 75 -4.07 -0.28 -6.18
C GLY A 75 -2.92 -1.17 -5.75
N LEU A 76 -1.70 -0.63 -5.67
CA LEU A 76 -0.53 -1.38 -5.22
C LEU A 76 -0.64 -1.75 -3.73
N GLY A 77 -1.07 -0.82 -2.88
CA GLY A 77 -1.30 -1.09 -1.47
C GLY A 77 -2.38 -2.15 -1.25
N LEU A 78 -3.49 -2.06 -1.99
CA LEU A 78 -4.54 -3.09 -1.96
C LEU A 78 -4.04 -4.45 -2.44
N ALA A 79 -3.24 -4.49 -3.52
CA ALA A 79 -2.68 -5.73 -4.06
C ALA A 79 -1.79 -6.44 -3.04
N LEU A 80 -0.92 -5.69 -2.34
CA LEU A 80 -0.08 -6.23 -1.29
C LEU A 80 -0.91 -6.90 -0.18
N VAL A 81 -1.92 -6.19 0.33
CA VAL A 81 -2.75 -6.68 1.44
C VAL A 81 -3.65 -7.82 1.00
N ALA A 82 -4.30 -7.70 -0.16
CA ALA A 82 -5.20 -8.73 -0.69
C ALA A 82 -4.46 -10.05 -0.91
N GLN A 83 -3.27 -10.01 -1.49
CA GLN A 83 -2.45 -11.20 -1.67
C GLN A 83 -2.12 -11.89 -0.34
N GLN A 84 -1.70 -11.12 0.65
CA GLN A 84 -1.30 -11.67 1.95
C GLN A 84 -2.49 -12.26 2.73
N LYS A 85 -3.68 -11.70 2.54
CA LYS A 85 -4.89 -12.12 3.25
C LYS A 85 -5.78 -13.11 2.48
N GLY A 86 -5.39 -13.48 1.25
CA GLY A 86 -6.10 -14.48 0.46
C GLY A 86 -7.36 -13.96 -0.26
N TYR A 87 -7.38 -12.70 -0.64
CA TYR A 87 -8.43 -12.11 -1.47
C TYR A 87 -8.06 -12.14 -2.95
N ARG A 88 -9.05 -12.36 -3.81
CA ARG A 88 -8.93 -12.05 -5.23
C ARG A 88 -9.13 -10.55 -5.43
N LEU A 89 -8.24 -9.90 -6.14
CA LEU A 89 -8.31 -8.45 -6.38
C LEU A 89 -8.43 -8.17 -7.87
N VAL A 90 -9.45 -7.40 -8.25
CA VAL A 90 -9.66 -6.88 -9.59
C VAL A 90 -9.51 -5.36 -9.55
N LEU A 91 -8.60 -4.82 -10.33
CA LEU A 91 -8.32 -3.39 -10.41
C LEU A 91 -8.77 -2.84 -11.75
N VAL A 92 -9.62 -1.83 -11.72
CA VAL A 92 -10.02 -1.06 -12.89
C VAL A 92 -9.13 0.17 -12.96
N VAL A 93 -8.33 0.27 -14.01
CA VAL A 93 -7.33 1.33 -14.18
C VAL A 93 -7.58 2.12 -15.46
N PRO A 94 -7.16 3.41 -15.52
CA PRO A 94 -7.26 4.18 -16.76
C PRO A 94 -6.38 3.63 -17.88
N ASP A 95 -6.79 3.75 -19.12
CA ASP A 95 -5.99 3.40 -20.31
C ASP A 95 -4.62 4.09 -20.37
N LYS A 96 -4.53 5.25 -19.70
CA LYS A 96 -3.31 6.06 -19.62
C LYS A 96 -2.26 5.50 -18.67
N MET A 97 -2.60 4.52 -17.83
CA MET A 97 -1.65 3.96 -16.87
C MET A 97 -0.46 3.35 -17.61
N SER A 98 0.75 3.60 -17.11
CA SER A 98 1.96 3.04 -17.72
C SER A 98 1.94 1.50 -17.68
N ARG A 99 2.50 0.89 -18.73
CA ARG A 99 2.61 -0.57 -18.80
C ARG A 99 3.37 -1.16 -17.62
N GLU A 100 4.39 -0.46 -17.14
CA GLU A 100 5.18 -0.86 -15.97
C GLU A 100 4.33 -0.98 -14.72
N LYS A 101 3.48 0.02 -14.44
CA LYS A 101 2.56 -0.02 -13.29
C LYS A 101 1.56 -1.15 -13.40
N ILE A 102 0.98 -1.37 -14.58
CA ILE A 102 0.06 -2.49 -14.81
C ILE A 102 0.78 -3.82 -14.60
N PHE A 103 2.01 -3.95 -15.11
CA PHE A 103 2.82 -5.14 -14.93
C PHE A 103 3.09 -5.42 -13.45
N ASN A 104 3.46 -4.40 -12.67
CA ASN A 104 3.69 -4.51 -11.24
C ASN A 104 2.44 -4.99 -10.48
N LEU A 105 1.26 -4.43 -10.81
CA LEU A 105 0.00 -4.86 -10.20
C LEU A 105 -0.31 -6.32 -10.50
N LYS A 106 -0.10 -6.76 -11.75
CA LYS A 106 -0.28 -8.16 -12.15
C LYS A 106 0.73 -9.08 -11.46
N ALA A 107 1.99 -8.66 -11.36
CA ALA A 107 3.04 -9.40 -10.66
C ALA A 107 2.72 -9.60 -9.17
N MET A 108 1.95 -8.67 -8.57
CA MET A 108 1.44 -8.79 -7.21
C MET A 108 0.15 -9.59 -7.09
N GLY A 109 -0.30 -10.22 -8.18
CA GLY A 109 -1.45 -11.11 -8.17
C GLY A 109 -2.80 -10.45 -8.46
N ALA A 110 -2.85 -9.16 -8.78
CA ALA A 110 -4.09 -8.49 -9.15
C ALA A 110 -4.49 -8.78 -10.61
N GLU A 111 -5.77 -8.90 -10.85
CA GLU A 111 -6.35 -8.79 -12.20
C GLU A 111 -6.51 -7.31 -12.54
N VAL A 112 -6.10 -6.91 -13.75
CA VAL A 112 -6.13 -5.50 -14.19
C VAL A 112 -6.84 -5.39 -15.52
#